data_9d19b8935a750c9a193ac996b1c9b60a
#
_entry.id   9d19b8935a750c9a193ac996b1c9b60a
#
_cell.length_a   1.000
_cell.length_b   1.000
_cell.length_c   1.000
_cell.angle_alpha   90.00
_cell.angle_beta   90.00
_cell.angle_gamma   90.00
#
_symmetry.space_group_name_H-M   'P 1'
#
loop_
_entity.id
_entity.type
_entity.pdbx_description
1 polymer ?
#
loop_
_entity_poly.entity_id
_entity_poly.type
_entity_poly.pdbx_seq_one_letter_code
_entity_poly.pdbx_strand_id
1 'polypeptide(L)'
;MHLNRASLMSTCLALATLGGAALADDLPPLDAPESAHWHAPSQSWYVSSLGGGMSVARDGIGWISRYSAAGQLLEARWVEGLDAPTGMTSHGGMLYAVDRAGVLEIDIEARRVLRTIVLPDAVTPNDIAVADDGTLFVSDMAGNRIYRILPGATATLWVSDAALEGPNGLWVDGERLLVATWGPAKEQGSIETTRPGRLLAVNLDHGSIQVLFNGQSIGHLDGLVGLDDTLYVTDWMTGTLLRVAPTGAVSTVMAGLPGLADLGIDPSGRVIGLPAMQDNRLVLLNLGETSP
;
A
#
# COMPACT_ATOMS: atom_id res chain seq x y z
N MET A 1 3.83 5.55 -83.81
CA MET A 1 4.85 5.69 -82.74
C MET A 1 4.37 6.75 -81.79
N HIS A 2 3.55 6.38 -80.78
CA HIS A 2 3.00 7.29 -79.82
C HIS A 2 3.23 6.66 -78.46
N LEU A 3 4.07 7.26 -77.64
CA LEU A 3 4.34 6.90 -76.26
C LEU A 3 3.30 7.55 -75.32
N ASN A 4 2.53 6.72 -74.68
CA ASN A 4 1.60 7.10 -73.61
C ASN A 4 2.38 7.32 -72.28
N ARG A 5 2.29 8.51 -71.73
CA ARG A 5 2.76 8.82 -70.39
C ARG A 5 1.60 8.57 -69.43
N ALA A 6 1.75 7.55 -68.60
CA ALA A 6 0.88 7.31 -67.47
C ALA A 6 1.33 8.18 -66.27
N SER A 7 0.39 8.98 -65.77
CA SER A 7 0.58 9.82 -64.60
C SER A 7 0.36 8.95 -63.33
N LEU A 8 1.40 8.80 -62.48
CA LEU A 8 1.26 8.19 -61.15
C LEU A 8 0.77 9.27 -60.17
N MET A 9 -0.44 9.14 -59.77
CA MET A 9 -0.96 9.83 -58.57
C MET A 9 -0.41 9.14 -57.33
N SER A 10 0.46 9.85 -56.60
CA SER A 10 0.95 9.43 -55.28
C SER A 10 -0.08 9.78 -54.23
N THR A 11 -0.72 8.76 -53.68
CA THR A 11 -1.66 8.89 -52.56
C THR A 11 -0.85 8.90 -51.27
N CYS A 12 -0.69 10.09 -50.65
CA CYS A 12 -0.14 10.19 -49.28
C CYS A 12 -1.16 9.63 -48.31
N LEU A 13 -0.85 8.47 -47.77
CA LEU A 13 -1.57 7.90 -46.67
C LEU A 13 -1.06 8.56 -45.36
N ALA A 14 -1.86 9.45 -44.79
CA ALA A 14 -1.57 10.03 -43.46
C ALA A 14 -1.76 8.95 -42.40
N LEU A 15 -0.66 8.42 -41.89
CA LEU A 15 -0.69 7.62 -40.65
C LEU A 15 -1.05 8.54 -39.47
N ALA A 16 -2.28 8.44 -39.00
CA ALA A 16 -2.65 8.97 -37.69
C ALA A 16 -1.94 8.12 -36.63
N THR A 17 -0.90 8.65 -36.02
CA THR A 17 -0.32 8.08 -34.80
C THR A 17 -1.35 8.25 -33.67
N LEU A 18 -2.04 7.19 -33.34
CA LEU A 18 -2.72 7.06 -32.06
C LEU A 18 -1.64 7.20 -30.99
N GLY A 19 -1.67 8.31 -30.27
CA GLY A 19 -0.86 8.50 -29.08
C GLY A 19 -1.23 7.44 -28.05
N GLY A 20 -0.54 6.30 -28.10
CA GLY A 20 -0.55 5.33 -27.03
C GLY A 20 -0.02 6.05 -25.78
N ALA A 21 -0.79 5.99 -24.68
CA ALA A 21 -0.27 6.31 -23.37
C ALA A 21 1.03 5.53 -23.21
N ALA A 22 2.15 6.21 -23.08
CA ALA A 22 3.42 5.58 -22.75
C ALA A 22 3.22 4.95 -21.37
N LEU A 23 3.11 3.63 -21.34
CA LEU A 23 3.36 2.87 -20.15
C LEU A 23 4.79 3.24 -19.74
N ALA A 24 4.95 3.62 -18.49
CA ALA A 24 6.27 3.97 -17.94
C ALA A 24 7.12 2.69 -17.87
N ASP A 25 7.69 2.31 -19.03
CA ASP A 25 8.76 1.34 -19.11
C ASP A 25 10.03 2.00 -18.59
N ASP A 26 10.66 1.39 -17.58
CA ASP A 26 11.91 1.74 -16.90
C ASP A 26 11.78 2.61 -15.64
N LEU A 27 10.90 2.24 -14.71
CA LEU A 27 11.18 2.56 -13.32
C LEU A 27 12.36 1.67 -12.85
N PRO A 28 13.42 2.26 -12.24
CA PRO A 28 14.55 1.46 -11.78
C PRO A 28 14.07 0.39 -10.81
N PRO A 29 14.79 -0.73 -10.70
CA PRO A 29 14.30 -1.93 -10.06
C PRO A 29 13.98 -1.65 -8.60
N LEU A 30 12.69 -1.58 -8.28
CA LEU A 30 12.21 -1.90 -6.97
C LEU A 30 12.50 -3.38 -6.74
N ASP A 31 12.69 -3.79 -5.50
CA ASP A 31 12.88 -5.21 -5.16
C ASP A 31 11.87 -5.60 -4.10
N ALA A 32 10.87 -6.34 -4.51
CA ALA A 32 9.68 -6.67 -3.73
C ALA A 32 9.07 -5.41 -3.06
N PRO A 33 8.58 -4.41 -3.85
CA PRO A 33 7.95 -3.22 -3.27
C PRO A 33 6.70 -3.63 -2.50
N GLU A 34 6.62 -3.18 -1.24
CA GLU A 34 5.57 -3.65 -0.36
C GLU A 34 4.53 -2.58 -0.06
N SER A 35 4.94 -1.32 0.10
CA SER A 35 4.01 -0.21 0.36
C SER A 35 4.29 1.00 -0.53
N ALA A 36 3.22 1.73 -0.89
CA ALA A 36 3.30 3.02 -1.57
C ALA A 36 2.56 4.08 -0.77
N HIS A 37 3.27 5.05 -0.20
CA HIS A 37 2.71 6.12 0.60
C HIS A 37 2.77 7.46 -0.12
N TRP A 38 1.63 8.17 -0.24
CA TRP A 38 1.56 9.53 -0.76
C TRP A 38 1.84 10.57 0.32
N HIS A 39 2.83 11.41 0.10
CA HIS A 39 3.14 12.53 0.98
C HIS A 39 2.77 13.86 0.33
N ALA A 40 1.60 14.38 0.67
CA ALA A 40 1.03 15.58 0.05
C ALA A 40 1.93 16.84 0.15
N PRO A 41 2.63 17.13 1.26
CA PRO A 41 3.48 18.32 1.34
C PRO A 41 4.63 18.32 0.33
N SER A 42 5.23 17.16 0.02
CA SER A 42 6.31 17.05 -0.97
C SER A 42 5.85 16.62 -2.35
N GLN A 43 4.54 16.40 -2.54
CA GLN A 43 3.95 15.91 -3.81
C GLN A 43 4.71 14.68 -4.33
N SER A 44 4.95 13.72 -3.45
CA SER A 44 5.79 12.56 -3.76
C SER A 44 5.20 11.27 -3.22
N TRP A 45 5.45 10.19 -3.95
CA TRP A 45 5.26 8.83 -3.47
C TRP A 45 6.55 8.34 -2.81
N TYR A 46 6.42 7.73 -1.65
CA TYR A 46 7.44 6.92 -1.03
C TYR A 46 7.08 5.45 -1.22
N VAL A 47 8.04 4.63 -1.64
CA VAL A 47 7.81 3.21 -1.94
C VAL A 47 8.83 2.40 -1.18
N SER A 48 8.36 1.54 -0.27
CA SER A 48 9.22 0.60 0.44
C SER A 48 9.60 -0.58 -0.46
N SER A 49 10.82 -1.08 -0.31
CA SER A 49 11.31 -2.29 -0.96
C SER A 49 11.96 -3.18 0.08
N LEU A 50 11.53 -4.44 0.15
CA LEU A 50 12.07 -5.39 1.11
C LEU A 50 13.58 -5.62 0.89
N GLY A 51 14.02 -5.66 -0.39
CA GLY A 51 15.37 -6.06 -0.77
C GLY A 51 15.55 -7.58 -0.69
N GLY A 52 16.41 -8.14 -1.55
CA GLY A 52 16.65 -9.59 -1.57
C GLY A 52 15.42 -10.43 -1.94
N GLY A 53 14.54 -9.88 -2.79
CA GLY A 53 13.26 -10.47 -3.12
C GLY A 53 12.28 -10.40 -1.95
N MET A 54 11.52 -11.46 -1.69
CA MET A 54 10.52 -11.51 -0.61
C MET A 54 11.13 -11.90 0.75
N SER A 55 12.42 -11.64 0.97
CA SER A 55 13.08 -11.91 2.25
C SER A 55 12.59 -10.93 3.30
N VAL A 56 12.33 -11.44 4.50
CA VAL A 56 12.00 -10.64 5.70
C VAL A 56 13.13 -10.75 6.74
N ALA A 57 14.36 -10.96 6.28
CA ALA A 57 15.54 -11.04 7.13
C ALA A 57 15.89 -9.66 7.71
N ARG A 58 16.69 -9.68 8.79
CA ARG A 58 17.32 -8.48 9.34
C ARG A 58 18.73 -8.40 8.78
N ASP A 59 18.87 -7.88 7.57
CA ASP A 59 20.12 -7.88 6.79
C ASP A 59 20.54 -6.50 6.28
N GLY A 60 19.70 -5.49 6.50
CA GLY A 60 19.97 -4.10 6.16
C GLY A 60 20.01 -3.82 4.67
N ILE A 61 19.38 -4.65 3.83
CA ILE A 61 19.37 -4.47 2.37
C ILE A 61 18.11 -3.80 1.84
N GLY A 62 17.09 -3.59 2.67
CA GLY A 62 15.86 -2.89 2.34
C GLY A 62 16.07 -1.38 2.19
N TRP A 63 15.15 -0.72 1.50
CA TRP A 63 15.20 0.72 1.27
C TRP A 63 13.82 1.32 1.01
N ILE A 64 13.77 2.66 1.02
CA ILE A 64 12.62 3.44 0.54
C ILE A 64 13.07 4.27 -0.66
N SER A 65 12.30 4.20 -1.75
CA SER A 65 12.48 5.02 -2.96
C SER A 65 11.51 6.19 -2.95
N ARG A 66 11.84 7.28 -3.64
CA ARG A 66 10.98 8.45 -3.80
C ARG A 66 10.66 8.70 -5.27
N TYR A 67 9.37 8.89 -5.56
CA TYR A 67 8.85 9.18 -6.90
C TYR A 67 8.06 10.49 -6.91
N SER A 68 7.99 11.16 -8.06
CA SER A 68 7.12 12.31 -8.26
C SER A 68 5.64 11.91 -8.27
N ALA A 69 4.74 12.87 -8.24
CA ALA A 69 3.30 12.65 -8.42
C ALA A 69 2.96 11.91 -9.73
N ALA A 70 3.77 12.09 -10.77
CA ALA A 70 3.61 11.42 -12.07
C ALA A 70 4.32 10.05 -12.16
N GLY A 71 4.87 9.53 -11.06
CA GLY A 71 5.56 8.24 -11.02
C GLY A 71 6.99 8.27 -11.59
N GLN A 72 7.58 9.46 -11.79
CA GLN A 72 8.98 9.55 -12.19
C GLN A 72 9.88 9.33 -10.98
N LEU A 73 10.88 8.48 -11.10
CA LEU A 73 11.85 8.28 -10.04
C LEU A 73 12.60 9.59 -9.75
N LEU A 74 12.56 10.01 -8.50
CA LEU A 74 13.36 11.14 -8.01
C LEU A 74 14.61 10.64 -7.30
N GLU A 75 14.49 9.63 -6.44
CA GLU A 75 15.57 9.08 -5.65
C GLU A 75 15.38 7.57 -5.45
N ALA A 76 16.29 6.75 -6.01
CA ALA A 76 16.16 5.29 -6.03
C ALA A 76 16.30 4.66 -4.63
N ARG A 77 17.15 5.26 -3.79
CA ARG A 77 17.39 4.83 -2.41
C ARG A 77 17.39 6.06 -1.52
N TRP A 78 16.19 6.64 -1.35
CA TRP A 78 16.01 7.85 -0.56
C TRP A 78 16.43 7.66 0.91
N VAL A 79 16.12 6.52 1.50
CA VAL A 79 16.68 5.99 2.75
C VAL A 79 16.97 4.51 2.53
N GLU A 80 18.14 4.04 2.93
CA GLU A 80 18.63 2.68 2.77
C GLU A 80 19.20 2.09 4.06
N GLY A 81 19.58 0.82 4.04
CA GLY A 81 20.08 0.12 5.21
C GLY A 81 18.97 -0.32 6.16
N LEU A 82 17.75 -0.49 5.64
CA LEU A 82 16.60 -0.99 6.37
C LEU A 82 16.55 -2.52 6.29
N ASP A 83 15.88 -3.16 7.25
CA ASP A 83 15.81 -4.63 7.23
C ASP A 83 14.82 -5.14 6.17
N ALA A 84 13.55 -4.89 6.35
CA ALA A 84 12.51 -5.20 5.38
C ALA A 84 11.33 -4.25 5.61
N PRO A 85 11.42 -3.00 5.11
CA PRO A 85 10.39 -1.99 5.33
C PRO A 85 9.09 -2.37 4.61
N THR A 86 7.97 -2.31 5.33
CA THR A 86 6.63 -2.62 4.86
C THR A 86 5.77 -1.36 4.85
N GLY A 87 4.59 -1.36 5.51
CA GLY A 87 3.64 -0.27 5.52
C GLY A 87 4.21 1.07 6.00
N MET A 88 3.73 2.16 5.42
CA MET A 88 4.22 3.51 5.71
C MET A 88 3.09 4.51 5.91
N THR A 89 3.33 5.49 6.80
CA THR A 89 2.47 6.67 6.97
C THR A 89 3.32 7.90 7.30
N SER A 90 2.75 9.11 7.22
CA SER A 90 3.48 10.33 7.55
C SER A 90 2.67 11.29 8.42
N HIS A 91 3.34 11.95 9.36
CA HIS A 91 2.75 12.98 10.20
C HIS A 91 3.81 13.96 10.68
N GLY A 92 3.52 15.26 10.70
CA GLY A 92 4.38 16.29 11.31
C GLY A 92 5.81 16.37 10.75
N GLY A 93 6.01 16.10 9.44
CA GLY A 93 7.33 16.12 8.79
C GLY A 93 8.14 14.82 8.96
N MET A 94 7.55 13.82 9.63
CA MET A 94 8.12 12.48 9.79
C MET A 94 7.44 11.49 8.85
N LEU A 95 8.21 10.59 8.26
CA LEU A 95 7.74 9.35 7.66
C LEU A 95 7.93 8.23 8.68
N TYR A 96 6.90 7.46 8.92
CA TYR A 96 6.95 6.28 9.76
C TYR A 96 6.86 5.05 8.84
N ALA A 97 7.80 4.13 8.98
CA ALA A 97 7.82 2.88 8.23
C ALA A 97 7.90 1.70 9.20
N VAL A 98 7.05 0.73 9.00
CA VAL A 98 7.17 -0.54 9.72
C VAL A 98 8.38 -1.29 9.16
N ASP A 99 9.18 -1.88 10.06
CA ASP A 99 10.34 -2.68 9.71
C ASP A 99 10.44 -3.87 10.69
N ARG A 100 11.30 -4.80 10.43
CA ARG A 100 11.50 -6.01 11.28
C ARG A 100 11.96 -5.68 12.70
N ALA A 101 12.59 -4.52 12.89
CA ALA A 101 13.03 -4.04 14.20
C ALA A 101 11.93 -3.29 14.99
N GLY A 102 10.85 -2.89 14.33
CA GLY A 102 9.78 -2.05 14.88
C GLY A 102 9.38 -0.95 13.91
N VAL A 103 8.94 0.20 14.40
CA VAL A 103 8.59 1.36 13.57
C VAL A 103 9.79 2.31 13.49
N LEU A 104 10.23 2.60 12.29
CA LEU A 104 11.25 3.60 12.00
C LEU A 104 10.61 4.99 11.96
N GLU A 105 11.12 5.93 12.73
CA GLU A 105 10.78 7.35 12.64
C GLU A 105 11.85 8.04 11.78
N ILE A 106 11.46 8.52 10.61
CA ILE A 106 12.36 9.04 9.57
C ILE A 106 12.07 10.52 9.36
N ASP A 107 13.06 11.38 9.53
CA ASP A 107 12.98 12.79 9.20
C ASP A 107 12.99 12.95 7.66
N ILE A 108 11.90 13.49 7.10
CA ILE A 108 11.74 13.61 5.65
C ILE A 108 12.74 14.62 5.06
N GLU A 109 13.01 15.72 5.74
CA GLU A 109 13.94 16.75 5.27
C GLU A 109 15.40 16.29 5.40
N ALA A 110 15.76 15.74 6.57
CA ALA A 110 17.10 15.25 6.85
C ALA A 110 17.40 13.88 6.18
N ARG A 111 16.39 13.16 5.68
CA ARG A 111 16.49 11.86 5.00
C ARG A 111 17.23 10.82 5.84
N ARG A 112 16.84 10.69 7.07
CA ARG A 112 17.52 9.78 8.00
C ARG A 112 16.58 9.23 9.06
N VAL A 113 16.84 8.01 9.46
CA VAL A 113 16.20 7.40 10.63
C VAL A 113 16.66 8.13 11.88
N LEU A 114 15.72 8.66 12.66
CA LEU A 114 15.97 9.30 13.94
C LEU A 114 16.01 8.28 15.09
N ARG A 115 15.07 7.34 15.07
CA ARG A 115 14.97 6.27 16.06
C ARG A 115 14.14 5.11 15.52
N THR A 116 14.27 3.97 16.19
CA THR A 116 13.38 2.81 16.03
C THR A 116 12.52 2.66 17.27
N ILE A 117 11.21 2.61 17.08
CA ILE A 117 10.23 2.36 18.13
C ILE A 117 9.96 0.86 18.17
N VAL A 118 10.49 0.17 19.17
CA VAL A 118 10.35 -1.28 19.31
C VAL A 118 8.89 -1.65 19.59
N LEU A 119 8.39 -2.68 18.91
CA LEU A 119 7.09 -3.30 19.15
C LEU A 119 7.30 -4.55 20.02
N PRO A 120 6.95 -4.53 21.31
CA PRO A 120 7.22 -5.64 22.23
C PRO A 120 6.52 -6.93 21.78
N ASP A 121 7.27 -8.02 21.63
CA ASP A 121 6.77 -9.36 21.29
C ASP A 121 6.00 -9.44 19.94
N ALA A 122 6.18 -8.47 19.04
CA ALA A 122 5.60 -8.52 17.70
C ALA A 122 6.19 -9.71 16.90
N VAL A 123 5.32 -10.37 16.13
CA VAL A 123 5.67 -11.56 15.33
C VAL A 123 5.91 -11.17 13.88
N THR A 124 4.95 -10.49 13.29
CA THR A 124 5.00 -10.02 11.89
C THR A 124 4.36 -8.63 11.81
N PRO A 125 5.07 -7.59 12.27
CA PRO A 125 4.62 -6.22 12.04
C PRO A 125 4.47 -6.00 10.52
N ASN A 126 3.39 -5.31 10.10
CA ASN A 126 3.11 -5.18 8.68
C ASN A 126 2.74 -3.76 8.29
N ASP A 127 1.60 -3.24 8.71
CA ASP A 127 1.11 -1.94 8.27
C ASP A 127 0.95 -0.94 9.42
N ILE A 128 0.83 0.36 9.05
CA ILE A 128 0.77 1.47 9.97
C ILE A 128 -0.18 2.56 9.49
N ALA A 129 -1.09 2.98 10.35
CA ALA A 129 -1.94 4.14 10.13
C ALA A 129 -1.70 5.22 11.20
N VAL A 130 -2.00 6.48 10.86
CA VAL A 130 -1.89 7.62 11.77
C VAL A 130 -3.23 8.32 11.94
N ALA A 131 -3.58 8.65 13.18
CA ALA A 131 -4.71 9.52 13.48
C ALA A 131 -4.31 11.01 13.40
N ASP A 132 -5.30 11.91 13.35
CA ASP A 132 -5.09 13.35 13.24
C ASP A 132 -4.23 13.94 14.37
N ASP A 133 -4.28 13.36 15.56
CA ASP A 133 -3.49 13.76 16.73
C ASP A 133 -2.04 13.24 16.71
N GLY A 134 -1.66 12.47 15.67
CA GLY A 134 -0.34 11.85 15.53
C GLY A 134 -0.20 10.51 16.22
N THR A 135 -1.28 9.95 16.78
CA THR A 135 -1.28 8.58 17.30
C THR A 135 -1.12 7.57 16.16
N LEU A 136 -0.15 6.67 16.29
CA LEU A 136 0.10 5.62 15.31
C LEU A 136 -0.54 4.30 15.77
N PHE A 137 -1.05 3.54 14.81
CA PHE A 137 -1.53 2.17 14.99
C PHE A 137 -0.75 1.26 14.07
N VAL A 138 -0.29 0.11 14.59
CA VAL A 138 0.56 -0.83 13.83
C VAL A 138 -0.04 -2.22 13.93
N SER A 139 -0.26 -2.86 12.79
CA SER A 139 -0.71 -4.25 12.73
C SER A 139 0.45 -5.22 12.94
N ASP A 140 0.18 -6.31 13.66
CA ASP A 140 1.04 -7.50 13.76
C ASP A 140 0.24 -8.69 13.27
N MET A 141 0.40 -9.00 11.98
CA MET A 141 -0.44 -9.93 11.25
C MET A 141 -0.45 -11.33 11.91
N ALA A 142 0.71 -11.94 12.09
CA ALA A 142 0.78 -13.29 12.65
C ALA A 142 0.53 -13.33 14.17
N GLY A 143 0.66 -12.19 14.87
CA GLY A 143 0.38 -12.05 16.28
C GLY A 143 -1.11 -11.85 16.59
N ASN A 144 -1.96 -11.55 15.61
CA ASN A 144 -3.33 -11.07 15.81
C ASN A 144 -3.38 -9.90 16.80
N ARG A 145 -2.56 -8.86 16.55
CA ARG A 145 -2.38 -7.72 17.44
C ARG A 145 -2.42 -6.40 16.69
N ILE A 146 -2.78 -5.35 17.41
CA ILE A 146 -2.59 -3.97 17.02
C ILE A 146 -1.88 -3.24 18.14
N TYR A 147 -0.78 -2.58 17.81
CA TYR A 147 -0.05 -1.69 18.72
C TYR A 147 -0.54 -0.27 18.55
N ARG A 148 -0.44 0.52 19.64
CA ARG A 148 -0.67 1.97 19.64
C ARG A 148 0.57 2.69 20.14
N ILE A 149 0.92 3.79 19.47
CA ILE A 149 2.06 4.64 19.79
C ILE A 149 1.56 6.08 19.86
N LEU A 150 1.52 6.64 21.05
CA LEU A 150 1.21 8.06 21.24
C LEU A 150 2.39 8.93 20.78
N PRO A 151 2.18 10.20 20.38
CA PRO A 151 3.27 11.08 19.98
C PRO A 151 4.41 11.12 21.00
N GLY A 152 5.63 10.81 20.54
CA GLY A 152 6.84 10.79 21.38
C GLY A 152 6.97 9.61 22.34
N ALA A 153 5.97 8.73 22.42
CA ALA A 153 5.98 7.60 23.37
C ALA A 153 6.61 6.33 22.78
N THR A 154 6.65 5.28 23.60
CA THR A 154 6.95 3.90 23.19
C THR A 154 5.67 3.21 22.74
N ALA A 155 5.81 2.12 21.98
CA ALA A 155 4.67 1.30 21.59
C ALA A 155 4.05 0.55 22.78
N THR A 156 2.73 0.47 22.76
CA THR A 156 1.96 -0.35 23.70
C THR A 156 1.07 -1.31 22.93
N LEU A 157 0.97 -2.55 23.42
CA LEU A 157 -0.02 -3.49 22.90
C LEU A 157 -1.42 -2.94 23.24
N TRP A 158 -2.21 -2.65 22.21
CA TRP A 158 -3.52 -2.03 22.39
C TRP A 158 -4.67 -3.04 22.24
N VAL A 159 -4.64 -3.84 21.18
CA VAL A 159 -5.62 -4.92 20.96
C VAL A 159 -4.86 -6.21 20.65
N SER A 160 -5.28 -7.31 21.31
CA SER A 160 -4.76 -8.66 21.05
C SER A 160 -5.95 -9.62 21.13
N ASP A 161 -6.43 -10.05 19.96
CA ASP A 161 -7.61 -10.88 19.84
C ASP A 161 -7.56 -11.71 18.56
N ALA A 162 -7.89 -12.99 18.63
CA ALA A 162 -8.00 -13.87 17.45
C ALA A 162 -9.07 -13.38 16.45
N ALA A 163 -10.04 -12.57 16.88
CA ALA A 163 -11.03 -11.96 15.99
C ALA A 163 -10.44 -10.93 15.01
N LEU A 164 -9.20 -10.50 15.19
CA LEU A 164 -8.47 -9.68 14.21
C LEU A 164 -8.10 -10.46 12.95
N GLU A 165 -7.99 -11.78 13.02
CA GLU A 165 -7.87 -12.67 11.85
C GLU A 165 -6.72 -12.32 10.88
N GLY A 166 -5.53 -12.10 11.41
CA GLY A 166 -4.39 -11.64 10.62
C GLY A 166 -4.57 -10.20 10.15
N PRO A 167 -4.55 -9.19 11.07
CA PRO A 167 -4.68 -7.78 10.70
C PRO A 167 -3.50 -7.38 9.83
N ASN A 168 -3.80 -6.78 8.68
CA ASN A 168 -2.83 -6.33 7.70
C ASN A 168 -3.06 -4.84 7.46
N GLY A 169 -3.63 -4.41 6.33
CA GLY A 169 -3.85 -3.01 6.00
C GLY A 169 -4.71 -2.25 7.02
N LEU A 170 -4.30 -1.04 7.33
CA LEU A 170 -4.92 -0.17 8.34
C LEU A 170 -5.32 1.18 7.75
N TRP A 171 -6.50 1.68 8.11
CA TRP A 171 -6.97 3.01 7.74
C TRP A 171 -7.75 3.66 8.89
N VAL A 172 -7.33 4.84 9.33
CA VAL A 172 -8.10 5.61 10.31
C VAL A 172 -9.28 6.31 9.63
N ASP A 173 -10.49 6.07 10.12
CA ASP A 173 -11.75 6.63 9.63
C ASP A 173 -12.56 7.23 10.81
N GLY A 174 -12.36 8.49 11.09
CA GLY A 174 -12.95 9.18 12.23
C GLY A 174 -12.58 8.52 13.55
N GLU A 175 -13.56 7.98 14.26
CA GLU A 175 -13.38 7.32 15.59
C GLU A 175 -13.09 5.81 15.47
N ARG A 176 -12.75 5.33 14.27
CA ARG A 176 -12.52 3.91 13.99
C ARG A 176 -11.19 3.69 13.29
N LEU A 177 -10.55 2.59 13.60
CA LEU A 177 -9.49 2.01 12.79
C LEU A 177 -10.13 0.91 11.94
N LEU A 178 -10.17 1.10 10.63
CA LEU A 178 -10.55 0.06 9.68
C LEU A 178 -9.37 -0.88 9.49
N VAL A 179 -9.66 -2.18 9.42
CA VAL A 179 -8.64 -3.23 9.32
C VAL A 179 -9.01 -4.17 8.16
N ALA A 180 -8.11 -4.25 7.19
CA ALA A 180 -8.12 -5.29 6.19
C ALA A 180 -7.42 -6.52 6.75
N THR A 181 -8.04 -7.70 6.66
CA THR A 181 -7.47 -8.90 7.26
C THR A 181 -7.02 -9.91 6.21
N TRP A 182 -5.92 -10.60 6.50
CA TRP A 182 -5.44 -11.70 5.66
C TRP A 182 -6.37 -12.92 5.72
N GLY A 183 -6.95 -13.15 6.87
CA GLY A 183 -7.83 -14.28 7.20
C GLY A 183 -7.31 -15.10 8.36
N PRO A 184 -8.16 -15.90 9.02
CA PRO A 184 -7.75 -16.68 10.17
C PRO A 184 -6.78 -17.78 9.76
N ALA A 185 -5.57 -17.74 10.31
CA ALA A 185 -4.51 -18.71 10.04
C ALA A 185 -4.96 -20.13 10.41
N LYS A 186 -4.56 -21.14 9.61
CA LYS A 186 -4.80 -22.55 9.93
C LYS A 186 -4.02 -22.98 11.15
N GLU A 187 -2.79 -22.50 11.25
CA GLU A 187 -1.89 -22.74 12.39
C GLU A 187 -1.18 -21.43 12.73
N GLN A 188 -0.80 -21.28 13.98
CA GLN A 188 -0.12 -20.06 14.43
C GLN A 188 1.15 -19.79 13.61
N GLY A 189 1.26 -18.61 13.06
CA GLY A 189 2.39 -18.17 12.23
C GLY A 189 2.33 -18.65 10.78
N SER A 190 1.29 -19.37 10.37
CA SER A 190 1.07 -19.76 8.98
C SER A 190 0.43 -18.64 8.18
N ILE A 191 0.84 -18.50 6.91
CA ILE A 191 0.14 -17.66 5.91
C ILE A 191 -1.08 -18.38 5.31
N GLU A 192 -1.18 -19.71 5.48
CA GLU A 192 -2.38 -20.43 5.06
C GLU A 192 -3.54 -20.14 6.00
N THR A 193 -4.71 -19.87 5.43
CA THR A 193 -5.92 -19.49 6.16
C THR A 193 -7.01 -20.54 6.04
N THR A 194 -7.93 -20.56 7.00
CA THR A 194 -9.12 -21.42 6.94
C THR A 194 -10.20 -20.85 6.00
N ARG A 195 -10.14 -19.55 5.73
CA ARG A 195 -10.98 -18.81 4.78
C ARG A 195 -10.29 -17.48 4.42
N PRO A 196 -10.69 -16.82 3.33
CA PRO A 196 -10.24 -15.47 3.03
C PRO A 196 -10.63 -14.48 4.14
N GLY A 197 -9.88 -13.39 4.23
CA GLY A 197 -10.10 -12.29 5.16
C GLY A 197 -11.31 -11.43 4.82
N ARG A 198 -11.52 -10.42 5.63
CA ARG A 198 -12.66 -9.49 5.60
C ARG A 198 -12.27 -8.13 6.13
N LEU A 199 -13.21 -7.20 6.18
CA LEU A 199 -13.02 -5.89 6.78
C LEU A 199 -13.58 -5.86 8.20
N LEU A 200 -12.81 -5.27 9.11
CA LEU A 200 -13.17 -5.01 10.49
C LEU A 200 -13.09 -3.52 10.77
N ALA A 201 -13.73 -3.09 11.83
CA ALA A 201 -13.51 -1.78 12.46
C ALA A 201 -13.16 -1.98 13.94
N VAL A 202 -12.16 -1.27 14.42
CA VAL A 202 -11.77 -1.22 15.81
C VAL A 202 -12.04 0.18 16.34
N ASN A 203 -12.85 0.30 17.38
CA ASN A 203 -13.15 1.60 17.99
C ASN A 203 -11.90 2.19 18.65
N LEU A 204 -11.54 3.45 18.34
CA LEU A 204 -10.29 4.06 18.80
C LEU A 204 -10.24 4.32 20.32
N ASP A 205 -11.38 4.52 20.97
CA ASP A 205 -11.43 4.81 22.40
C ASP A 205 -11.21 3.56 23.26
N HIS A 206 -11.89 2.45 22.91
CA HIS A 206 -11.92 1.27 23.78
C HIS A 206 -11.51 -0.06 23.11
N GLY A 207 -11.06 -0.04 21.85
CA GLY A 207 -10.47 -1.20 21.17
C GLY A 207 -11.45 -2.33 20.85
N SER A 208 -12.76 -2.11 20.92
CA SER A 208 -13.74 -3.14 20.54
C SER A 208 -13.75 -3.39 19.04
N ILE A 209 -13.80 -4.66 18.66
CA ILE A 209 -13.77 -5.11 17.28
C ILE A 209 -15.20 -5.28 16.78
N GLN A 210 -15.50 -4.70 15.62
CA GLN A 210 -16.75 -4.87 14.88
C GLN A 210 -16.44 -5.49 13.51
N VAL A 211 -17.17 -6.53 13.17
CA VAL A 211 -17.12 -7.11 11.83
C VAL A 211 -17.99 -6.29 10.89
N LEU A 212 -17.43 -5.83 9.78
CA LEU A 212 -18.15 -5.03 8.80
C LEU A 212 -18.87 -5.92 7.75
N PHE A 213 -19.85 -5.35 7.08
CA PHE A 213 -20.55 -5.94 5.93
C PHE A 213 -21.04 -7.38 6.17
N ASN A 214 -21.64 -7.63 7.35
CA ASN A 214 -22.16 -8.94 7.77
C ASN A 214 -21.12 -10.08 7.71
N GLY A 215 -19.84 -9.75 7.80
CA GLY A 215 -18.75 -10.73 7.81
C GLY A 215 -18.43 -11.35 6.47
N GLN A 216 -18.79 -10.69 5.38
CA GLN A 216 -18.43 -11.13 4.03
C GLN A 216 -16.91 -11.32 3.92
N SER A 217 -16.48 -12.51 3.53
CA SER A 217 -15.08 -12.75 3.13
C SER A 217 -14.84 -12.15 1.75
N ILE A 218 -13.74 -11.40 1.61
CA ILE A 218 -13.44 -10.62 0.41
C ILE A 218 -12.22 -11.20 -0.33
N GLY A 219 -11.10 -11.42 0.37
CA GLY A 219 -9.83 -11.85 -0.21
C GLY A 219 -8.76 -12.01 0.87
N HIS A 220 -7.53 -12.30 0.47
CA HIS A 220 -6.36 -12.21 1.35
C HIS A 220 -5.88 -10.75 1.29
N LEU A 221 -6.52 -9.92 2.15
CA LEU A 221 -6.39 -8.47 2.04
C LEU A 221 -5.04 -8.03 2.59
N ASP A 222 -4.41 -7.10 1.84
CA ASP A 222 -3.14 -6.50 2.20
C ASP A 222 -3.35 -5.03 2.54
N GLY A 223 -3.35 -4.12 1.59
CA GLY A 223 -3.53 -2.70 1.83
C GLY A 223 -4.99 -2.25 1.88
N LEU A 224 -5.23 -1.09 2.51
CA LEU A 224 -6.55 -0.48 2.66
C LEU A 224 -6.45 1.04 2.65
N VAL A 225 -7.22 1.70 1.78
CA VAL A 225 -7.40 3.15 1.82
C VAL A 225 -8.87 3.53 1.64
N GLY A 226 -9.25 4.69 2.19
CA GLY A 226 -10.56 5.30 1.98
C GLY A 226 -10.50 6.50 1.03
N LEU A 227 -11.51 6.66 0.17
CA LEU A 227 -11.73 7.87 -0.61
C LEU A 227 -13.23 8.12 -0.73
N ASP A 228 -13.66 9.30 -0.31
CA ASP A 228 -15.07 9.61 -0.10
C ASP A 228 -15.68 8.51 0.83
N ASP A 229 -16.84 7.96 0.52
CA ASP A 229 -17.45 6.87 1.30
C ASP A 229 -17.06 5.46 0.78
N THR A 230 -16.02 5.35 -0.02
CA THR A 230 -15.61 4.11 -0.68
C THR A 230 -14.28 3.61 -0.15
N LEU A 231 -14.16 2.31 0.08
CA LEU A 231 -12.89 1.69 0.43
C LEU A 231 -12.27 1.01 -0.79
N TYR A 232 -10.95 1.09 -0.89
CA TYR A 232 -10.15 0.35 -1.85
C TYR A 232 -9.23 -0.58 -1.09
N VAL A 233 -9.23 -1.85 -1.48
CA VAL A 233 -8.43 -2.88 -0.82
C VAL A 233 -7.70 -3.72 -1.87
N THR A 234 -6.50 -4.14 -1.54
CA THR A 234 -5.75 -5.09 -2.36
C THR A 234 -5.97 -6.52 -1.88
N ASP A 235 -6.12 -7.44 -2.82
CA ASP A 235 -6.03 -8.89 -2.57
C ASP A 235 -4.70 -9.38 -3.13
N TRP A 236 -3.76 -9.64 -2.25
CA TRP A 236 -2.39 -10.00 -2.58
C TRP A 236 -2.30 -11.30 -3.38
N MET A 237 -3.11 -12.32 -3.00
CA MET A 237 -3.08 -13.65 -3.62
C MET A 237 -3.60 -13.64 -5.05
N THR A 238 -4.60 -12.82 -5.34
CA THR A 238 -5.18 -12.72 -6.68
C THR A 238 -4.59 -11.58 -7.50
N GLY A 239 -3.79 -10.71 -6.89
CA GLY A 239 -3.23 -9.53 -7.55
C GLY A 239 -4.31 -8.56 -8.03
N THR A 240 -5.31 -8.32 -7.18
CA THR A 240 -6.53 -7.60 -7.56
C THR A 240 -6.75 -6.39 -6.65
N LEU A 241 -7.02 -5.22 -7.24
CA LEU A 241 -7.56 -4.06 -6.54
C LEU A 241 -9.09 -4.16 -6.54
N LEU A 242 -9.66 -4.16 -5.36
CA LEU A 242 -11.10 -4.22 -5.12
C LEU A 242 -11.62 -2.87 -4.62
N ARG A 243 -12.83 -2.52 -5.02
CA ARG A 243 -13.63 -1.42 -4.50
C ARG A 243 -14.75 -1.98 -3.64
N VAL A 244 -14.88 -1.46 -2.43
CA VAL A 244 -15.95 -1.81 -1.49
C VAL A 244 -16.83 -0.57 -1.28
N ALA A 245 -18.07 -0.65 -1.74
CA ALA A 245 -19.03 0.43 -1.60
C ALA A 245 -19.53 0.55 -0.14
N PRO A 246 -20.15 1.67 0.29
CA PRO A 246 -20.73 1.83 1.63
C PRO A 246 -21.75 0.76 2.01
N THR A 247 -22.39 0.14 1.01
CA THR A 247 -23.32 -0.98 1.19
C THR A 247 -22.63 -2.32 1.46
N GLY A 248 -21.31 -2.39 1.31
CA GLY A 248 -20.53 -3.63 1.34
C GLY A 248 -20.44 -4.34 -0.02
N ALA A 249 -21.01 -3.78 -1.09
CA ALA A 249 -20.87 -4.36 -2.42
C ALA A 249 -19.42 -4.27 -2.91
N VAL A 250 -18.85 -5.41 -3.31
CA VAL A 250 -17.46 -5.53 -3.77
C VAL A 250 -17.42 -5.61 -5.29
N SER A 251 -16.52 -4.89 -5.91
CA SER A 251 -16.25 -4.93 -7.35
C SER A 251 -14.76 -4.84 -7.63
N THR A 252 -14.32 -5.47 -8.71
CA THR A 252 -12.94 -5.40 -9.19
C THR A 252 -12.71 -4.08 -9.92
N VAL A 253 -11.65 -3.36 -9.54
CA VAL A 253 -11.18 -2.15 -10.23
C VAL A 253 -10.08 -2.50 -11.20
N MET A 254 -9.10 -3.30 -10.76
CA MET A 254 -7.95 -3.75 -11.55
C MET A 254 -7.55 -5.15 -11.12
N ALA A 255 -6.98 -5.92 -12.04
CA ALA A 255 -6.44 -7.25 -11.78
C ALA A 255 -5.17 -7.49 -12.58
N GLY A 256 -4.44 -8.55 -12.24
CA GLY A 256 -3.23 -8.97 -12.95
C GLY A 256 -1.95 -8.27 -12.46
N LEU A 257 -1.93 -7.86 -11.18
CA LEU A 257 -0.75 -7.33 -10.50
C LEU A 257 -0.28 -8.34 -9.45
N PRO A 258 0.57 -9.32 -9.78
CA PRO A 258 0.96 -10.38 -8.86
C PRO A 258 1.61 -9.84 -7.58
N GLY A 259 1.13 -10.30 -6.41
CA GLY A 259 1.60 -9.79 -5.12
C GLY A 259 1.26 -8.32 -4.93
N LEU A 260 0.04 -7.91 -5.28
CA LEU A 260 -0.43 -6.55 -5.07
C LEU A 260 -0.53 -6.28 -3.56
N ALA A 261 0.44 -5.51 -3.05
CA ALA A 261 0.67 -5.29 -1.64
C ALA A 261 0.01 -4.01 -1.12
N ASP A 262 0.55 -3.36 -0.08
CA ASP A 262 -0.07 -2.20 0.54
C ASP A 262 -0.11 -0.98 -0.38
N LEU A 263 -1.27 -0.36 -0.48
CA LEU A 263 -1.55 0.75 -1.38
C LEU A 263 -1.63 2.09 -0.64
N GLY A 264 -1.24 3.15 -1.33
CA GLY A 264 -1.47 4.52 -0.88
C GLY A 264 -2.40 5.28 -1.80
N ILE A 265 -2.87 6.44 -1.34
CA ILE A 265 -3.76 7.29 -2.13
C ILE A 265 -3.32 8.76 -2.07
N ASP A 266 -3.28 9.42 -3.25
CA ASP A 266 -3.38 10.87 -3.37
C ASP A 266 -4.86 11.24 -3.53
N PRO A 267 -5.53 11.69 -2.47
CA PRO A 267 -6.95 11.98 -2.54
C PRO A 267 -7.26 13.19 -3.43
N SER A 268 -6.33 14.15 -3.57
CA SER A 268 -6.52 15.36 -4.37
C SER A 268 -6.44 15.06 -5.87
N GLY A 269 -5.50 14.22 -6.28
CA GLY A 269 -5.35 13.75 -7.65
C GLY A 269 -6.20 12.53 -7.97
N ARG A 270 -6.86 11.94 -6.97
CA ARG A 270 -7.61 10.67 -7.08
C ARG A 270 -6.75 9.56 -7.69
N VAL A 271 -5.48 9.50 -7.26
CA VAL A 271 -4.51 8.52 -7.75
C VAL A 271 -4.20 7.51 -6.66
N ILE A 272 -4.27 6.24 -6.98
CA ILE A 272 -3.82 5.14 -6.12
C ILE A 272 -2.45 4.67 -6.57
N GLY A 273 -1.51 4.57 -5.64
CA GLY A 273 -0.21 3.94 -5.82
C GLY A 273 -0.30 2.45 -5.46
N LEU A 274 0.06 1.58 -6.38
CA LEU A 274 -0.11 0.14 -6.33
C LEU A 274 1.26 -0.55 -6.49
N PRO A 275 1.90 -1.01 -5.41
CA PRO A 275 3.13 -1.79 -5.51
C PRO A 275 2.80 -3.23 -5.91
N ALA A 276 3.28 -3.66 -7.08
CA ALA A 276 3.20 -5.04 -7.53
C ALA A 276 4.50 -5.76 -7.13
N MET A 277 4.48 -6.39 -5.97
CA MET A 277 5.66 -6.95 -5.32
C MET A 277 6.40 -7.96 -6.18
N GLN A 278 5.69 -8.88 -6.85
CA GLN A 278 6.29 -9.92 -7.66
C GLN A 278 6.78 -9.43 -9.03
N ASP A 279 6.28 -8.28 -9.48
CA ASP A 279 6.70 -7.64 -10.74
C ASP A 279 7.77 -6.55 -10.53
N ASN A 280 8.14 -6.26 -9.27
CA ASN A 280 9.08 -5.22 -8.90
C ASN A 280 8.74 -3.84 -9.49
N ARG A 281 7.48 -3.45 -9.45
CA ARG A 281 7.01 -2.18 -10.03
C ARG A 281 5.96 -1.47 -9.19
N LEU A 282 5.93 -0.15 -9.33
CA LEU A 282 4.84 0.71 -8.88
C LEU A 282 3.90 1.00 -10.06
N VAL A 283 2.61 0.86 -9.85
CA VAL A 283 1.58 1.29 -10.81
C VAL A 283 0.80 2.45 -10.21
N LEU A 284 0.65 3.55 -10.93
CA LEU A 284 -0.22 4.66 -10.54
C LEU A 284 -1.55 4.56 -11.30
N LEU A 285 -2.64 4.37 -10.57
CA LEU A 285 -3.98 4.26 -11.12
C LEU A 285 -4.76 5.53 -10.84
N ASN A 286 -5.16 6.24 -11.90
CA ASN A 286 -6.09 7.36 -11.79
C ASN A 286 -7.54 6.84 -11.76
N LEU A 287 -8.25 7.15 -10.69
CA LEU A 287 -9.65 6.74 -10.51
C LEU A 287 -10.65 7.53 -11.37
N GLY A 288 -10.17 8.59 -12.06
CA GLY A 288 -11.03 9.49 -12.82
C GLY A 288 -11.94 10.35 -11.94
N GLU A 289 -12.69 11.25 -12.55
CA GLU A 289 -13.80 11.93 -11.88
C GLU A 289 -14.95 10.91 -11.77
N THR A 290 -15.52 10.74 -10.58
CA THR A 290 -16.80 10.03 -10.44
C THR A 290 -17.84 10.86 -11.16
N SER A 291 -18.31 10.40 -12.32
CA SER A 291 -19.52 10.99 -12.90
C SER A 291 -20.64 10.93 -11.85
N PRO A 292 -21.34 12.03 -11.63
CA PRO A 292 -22.40 12.15 -10.64
C PRO A 292 -23.56 11.19 -10.91
#